data_2ec8bb7cd9b39e5b9d75e9940de72eb5
#
_entry.id   2ec8bb7cd9b39e5b9d75e9940de72eb5
#
_cell.length_a   1.000
_cell.length_b   1.000
_cell.length_c   1.000
_cell.angle_alpha   90.00
_cell.angle_beta   90.00
_cell.angle_gamma   90.00
#
_symmetry.space_group_name_H-M   'P 1'
#
loop_
_entity.id
_entity.type
_entity.pdbx_description
1 polymer ?
#
loop_
_entity_poly.entity_id
_entity_poly.type
_entity_poly.pdbx_seq_one_letter_code
_entity_poly.pdbx_strand_id
1 'polypeptide(L)'
;MTLKTSLYDRLTREELIRLLEAKDNKPGNTGIRMSSETPTIKRVISEVLVILFNEENKPIEKAMNLLLDYFCADWGYVAIFEKDGLAANFTCEVKSSWVKVPKDDRNKLTYDTIPWIIDTVKDGHDIVLGDIAGLPAEANVDKILLAEQRLKSMLIIPLTFHNKVQGFIGFDSVQKSRFWTASEVEDMHIIAGIFSIIIERWQTSYNLEESRKRISKLSTKFYQYFNNLPIGVELYDAEGNLIDINDADTKIFGSPMKRKNRLKRNRRKTT
;
A
#
# COMPACT_ATOMS: atom_id res chain seq x y z
N MET A 1 -9.66 20.05 -19.38
CA MET A 1 -10.14 19.45 -18.13
C MET A 1 -8.94 19.17 -17.26
N THR A 2 -8.65 20.11 -16.36
CA THR A 2 -7.38 20.12 -15.60
C THR A 2 -7.50 19.13 -14.44
N LEU A 3 -6.69 18.07 -14.50
CA LEU A 3 -6.56 17.07 -13.45
C LEU A 3 -6.13 17.75 -12.14
N LYS A 4 -6.99 17.79 -11.15
CA LYS A 4 -6.61 18.11 -9.78
C LYS A 4 -5.80 16.94 -9.23
N THR A 5 -4.49 17.00 -9.39
CA THR A 5 -3.57 16.16 -8.63
C THR A 5 -3.85 16.44 -7.15
N SER A 6 -4.15 15.41 -6.37
CA SER A 6 -4.38 15.57 -4.92
C SER A 6 -3.16 16.26 -4.31
N LEU A 7 -3.39 17.28 -3.48
CA LEU A 7 -2.34 18.05 -2.81
C LEU A 7 -1.41 17.16 -1.97
N TYR A 8 -1.87 15.98 -1.62
CA TYR A 8 -1.20 15.03 -0.72
C TYR A 8 -0.23 14.08 -1.41
N ASP A 9 -0.30 13.94 -2.75
CA ASP A 9 0.50 12.95 -3.51
C ASP A 9 2.02 13.22 -3.53
N ARG A 10 2.47 14.39 -3.04
CA ARG A 10 3.88 14.82 -3.06
C ARG A 10 4.45 15.19 -1.70
N LEU A 11 3.68 15.01 -0.62
CA LEU A 11 4.09 15.48 0.69
C LEU A 11 4.97 14.46 1.43
N THR A 12 6.06 14.96 1.99
CA THR A 12 6.88 14.23 2.95
C THR A 12 6.19 14.17 4.32
N ARG A 13 6.65 13.28 5.22
CA ARG A 13 6.16 13.21 6.60
C ARG A 13 6.14 14.58 7.30
N GLU A 14 7.23 15.36 7.11
CA GLU A 14 7.38 16.67 7.76
C GLU A 14 6.42 17.71 7.20
N GLU A 15 6.12 17.64 5.91
CA GLU A 15 5.12 18.51 5.26
C GLU A 15 3.69 18.17 5.69
N LEU A 16 3.36 16.87 5.86
CA LEU A 16 2.08 16.45 6.43
C LEU A 16 1.90 16.93 7.87
N ILE A 17 2.94 16.84 8.70
CA ILE A 17 2.92 17.34 10.08
C ILE A 17 2.75 18.85 10.09
N ARG A 18 3.48 19.60 9.26
CA ARG A 18 3.35 21.07 9.16
C ARG A 18 1.96 21.53 8.71
N LEU A 19 1.33 20.80 7.78
CA LEU A 19 -0.04 21.09 7.34
C LEU A 19 -1.07 20.87 8.46
N LEU A 20 -0.86 19.85 9.29
CA LEU A 20 -1.69 19.58 10.46
C LEU A 20 -1.51 20.68 11.54
N GLU A 21 -0.28 21.15 11.76
CA GLU A 21 0.03 22.23 12.71
C GLU A 21 -0.48 23.60 12.24
N ALA A 22 -0.44 23.90 10.94
CA ALA A 22 -0.90 25.17 10.37
C ALA A 22 -2.42 25.39 10.46
N LYS A 23 -3.23 24.34 10.59
CA LYS A 23 -4.68 24.43 10.79
C LYS A 23 -5.08 24.90 12.18
N ASP A 24 -4.16 24.94 13.14
CA ASP A 24 -4.44 25.24 14.55
C ASP A 24 -4.30 26.72 14.95
N ASN A 25 -3.81 27.57 14.07
CA ASN A 25 -3.66 28.99 14.41
C ASN A 25 -4.96 29.82 14.20
N LYS A 26 -6.04 29.46 14.93
CA LYS A 26 -7.13 30.40 15.27
C LYS A 26 -7.06 30.68 16.76
N PRO A 27 -6.91 31.95 17.19
CA PRO A 27 -6.80 32.29 18.60
C PRO A 27 -8.16 32.24 19.28
N GLY A 28 -8.25 31.54 20.39
CA GLY A 28 -9.40 31.63 21.27
C GLY A 28 -9.53 30.49 22.28
N ASN A 29 -9.02 30.73 23.42
CA ASN A 29 -9.49 30.45 24.77
C ASN A 29 -8.62 29.55 25.65
N THR A 30 -7.91 30.22 26.54
CA THR A 30 -7.22 29.69 27.71
C THR A 30 -8.22 29.20 28.75
N GLY A 31 -8.13 27.94 29.14
CA GLY A 31 -8.88 27.40 30.28
C GLY A 31 -8.36 26.00 30.62
N ILE A 32 -7.42 25.94 31.58
CA ILE A 32 -6.90 24.69 32.13
C ILE A 32 -8.02 23.96 32.86
N ARG A 33 -8.44 22.79 32.35
CA ARG A 33 -9.16 21.76 33.13
C ARG A 33 -8.60 20.40 32.72
N MET A 34 -7.96 19.71 33.66
CA MET A 34 -7.69 18.27 33.53
C MET A 34 -9.02 17.53 33.52
N SER A 35 -9.45 17.13 32.35
CA SER A 35 -10.55 16.21 32.11
C SER A 35 -9.97 15.06 31.26
N SER A 36 -10.49 13.85 31.41
CA SER A 36 -10.22 12.71 30.54
C SER A 36 -10.55 13.10 29.11
N GLU A 37 -9.58 13.70 28.43
CA GLU A 37 -9.76 14.23 27.07
C GLU A 37 -9.89 13.06 26.11
N THR A 38 -11.03 13.00 25.44
CA THR A 38 -11.18 12.21 24.22
C THR A 38 -10.01 12.60 23.29
N PRO A 39 -9.21 11.65 22.82
CA PRO A 39 -8.04 11.97 22.00
C PRO A 39 -8.46 12.77 20.77
N THR A 40 -7.88 13.95 20.60
CA THR A 40 -8.13 14.76 19.41
C THR A 40 -7.62 14.02 18.19
N ILE A 41 -8.33 14.08 17.04
CA ILE A 41 -7.92 13.43 15.78
C ILE A 41 -6.45 13.71 15.41
N LYS A 42 -5.95 14.92 15.66
CA LYS A 42 -4.56 15.28 15.41
C LYS A 42 -3.56 14.43 16.18
N ARG A 43 -3.84 14.14 17.44
CA ARG A 43 -3.01 13.25 18.25
C ARG A 43 -3.05 11.84 17.69
N VAL A 44 -4.22 11.35 17.34
CA VAL A 44 -4.39 10.00 16.74
C VAL A 44 -3.65 9.90 15.42
N ILE A 45 -3.78 10.89 14.52
CA ILE A 45 -3.06 10.92 13.25
C ILE A 45 -1.53 10.91 13.48
N SER A 46 -1.05 11.73 14.43
CA SER A 46 0.39 11.76 14.75
C SER A 46 0.90 10.40 15.24
N GLU A 47 0.14 9.73 16.10
CA GLU A 47 0.48 8.39 16.60
C GLU A 47 0.41 7.35 15.47
N VAL A 48 -0.61 7.40 14.61
CA VAL A 48 -0.72 6.54 13.41
C VAL A 48 0.49 6.72 12.49
N LEU A 49 0.90 7.96 12.22
CA LEU A 49 2.08 8.24 11.39
C LEU A 49 3.36 7.67 12.04
N VAL A 50 3.54 7.88 13.35
CA VAL A 50 4.69 7.30 14.07
C VAL A 50 4.72 5.78 13.95
N ILE A 51 3.58 5.12 14.15
CA ILE A 51 3.45 3.66 14.03
C ILE A 51 3.80 3.22 12.60
N LEU A 52 3.18 3.81 11.59
CA LEU A 52 3.32 3.38 10.20
C LEU A 52 4.74 3.61 9.63
N PHE A 53 5.48 4.60 10.15
CA PHE A 53 6.83 4.92 9.67
C PHE A 53 7.97 4.30 10.49
N ASN A 54 7.77 4.04 11.79
CA ASN A 54 8.85 3.63 12.69
C ASN A 54 8.71 2.19 13.20
N GLU A 55 7.51 1.59 13.13
CA GLU A 55 7.31 0.23 13.62
C GLU A 55 7.71 -0.80 12.54
N GLU A 56 8.50 -1.79 12.93
CA GLU A 56 8.93 -2.86 12.03
C GLU A 56 7.95 -4.05 12.01
N ASN A 57 7.21 -4.24 13.11
CA ASN A 57 6.34 -5.40 13.28
C ASN A 57 4.86 -5.01 13.20
N LYS A 58 4.19 -5.43 12.15
CA LYS A 58 2.75 -5.26 11.89
C LYS A 58 2.23 -3.81 12.09
N PRO A 59 2.84 -2.82 11.45
CA PRO A 59 2.47 -1.42 11.70
C PRO A 59 1.02 -1.11 11.31
N ILE A 60 0.46 -1.72 10.25
CA ILE A 60 -0.95 -1.53 9.89
C ILE A 60 -1.86 -2.04 11.01
N GLU A 61 -1.62 -3.24 11.54
CA GLU A 61 -2.45 -3.83 12.59
C GLU A 61 -2.46 -2.96 13.86
N LYS A 62 -1.30 -2.42 14.25
CA LYS A 62 -1.19 -1.51 15.40
C LYS A 62 -1.93 -0.19 15.15
N ALA A 63 -1.75 0.41 13.98
CA ALA A 63 -2.46 1.64 13.60
C ALA A 63 -3.98 1.42 13.53
N MET A 64 -4.43 0.29 12.98
CA MET A 64 -5.85 -0.04 12.90
C MET A 64 -6.47 -0.29 14.27
N ASN A 65 -5.76 -0.90 15.23
CA ASN A 65 -6.26 -1.03 16.60
C ASN A 65 -6.42 0.34 17.28
N LEU A 66 -5.47 1.26 17.12
CA LEU A 66 -5.58 2.62 17.63
C LEU A 66 -6.81 3.36 17.03
N LEU A 67 -7.04 3.18 15.74
CA LEU A 67 -8.19 3.77 15.04
C LEU A 67 -9.51 3.12 15.42
N LEU A 68 -9.50 1.81 15.67
CA LEU A 68 -10.68 1.08 16.15
C LEU A 68 -11.17 1.66 17.48
N ASP A 69 -10.24 1.92 18.40
CA ASP A 69 -10.52 2.56 19.68
C ASP A 69 -11.01 4.01 19.50
N TYR A 70 -10.35 4.79 18.63
CA TYR A 70 -10.71 6.18 18.34
C TYR A 70 -12.14 6.31 17.80
N PHE A 71 -12.50 5.50 16.80
CA PHE A 71 -13.85 5.49 16.22
C PHE A 71 -14.87 4.76 17.08
N CYS A 72 -14.48 4.15 18.21
CA CYS A 72 -15.34 3.29 19.03
C CYS A 72 -16.09 2.26 18.15
N ALA A 73 -15.37 1.69 17.17
CA ALA A 73 -15.91 0.70 16.26
C ALA A 73 -15.64 -0.73 16.80
N ASP A 74 -16.34 -1.69 16.22
CA ASP A 74 -16.26 -3.08 16.67
C ASP A 74 -15.35 -3.91 15.78
N TRP A 75 -15.24 -3.50 14.51
CA TRP A 75 -14.46 -4.18 13.49
C TRP A 75 -13.82 -3.13 12.58
N GLY A 76 -12.54 -3.28 12.26
CA GLY A 76 -11.80 -2.42 11.34
C GLY A 76 -11.01 -3.24 10.35
N TYR A 77 -10.90 -2.78 9.12
CA TYR A 77 -10.19 -3.50 8.06
C TYR A 77 -9.61 -2.58 7.00
N VAL A 78 -8.55 -3.10 6.36
CA VAL A 78 -7.97 -2.55 5.14
C VAL A 78 -7.97 -3.65 4.09
N ALA A 79 -8.58 -3.41 2.95
CA ALA A 79 -8.65 -4.35 1.84
C ALA A 79 -8.10 -3.72 0.56
N ILE A 80 -7.32 -4.47 -0.21
CA ILE A 80 -6.70 -4.04 -1.46
C ILE A 80 -7.24 -4.87 -2.61
N PHE A 81 -7.65 -4.21 -3.68
CA PHE A 81 -8.16 -4.85 -4.88
C PHE A 81 -7.10 -5.69 -5.58
N GLU A 82 -7.51 -6.83 -6.09
CA GLU A 82 -6.72 -7.60 -7.04
C GLU A 82 -6.60 -6.85 -8.38
N LYS A 83 -5.68 -7.28 -9.22
CA LYS A 83 -5.39 -6.62 -10.51
C LYS A 83 -6.60 -6.54 -11.45
N ASP A 84 -7.48 -7.54 -11.41
CA ASP A 84 -8.72 -7.58 -12.19
C ASP A 84 -9.85 -6.75 -11.56
N GLY A 85 -9.69 -6.35 -10.31
CA GLY A 85 -10.68 -5.58 -9.56
C GLY A 85 -11.95 -6.36 -9.19
N LEU A 86 -11.96 -7.69 -9.35
CA LEU A 86 -13.10 -8.55 -9.02
C LEU A 86 -13.07 -9.08 -7.59
N ALA A 87 -12.00 -8.78 -6.88
CA ALA A 87 -11.85 -9.16 -5.49
C ALA A 87 -10.97 -8.18 -4.74
N ALA A 88 -11.13 -8.14 -3.42
CA ALA A 88 -10.27 -7.42 -2.50
C ALA A 88 -9.74 -8.37 -1.42
N ASN A 89 -8.43 -8.33 -1.18
CA ASN A 89 -7.78 -9.11 -0.15
C ASN A 89 -7.62 -8.26 1.11
N PHE A 90 -7.97 -8.80 2.26
CA PHE A 90 -7.68 -8.15 3.52
C PHE A 90 -6.17 -8.08 3.76
N THR A 91 -5.64 -6.86 3.75
CA THR A 91 -4.27 -6.57 4.16
C THR A 91 -4.15 -6.58 5.68
N CYS A 92 -5.21 -6.12 6.34
CA CYS A 92 -5.31 -6.09 7.79
C CYS A 92 -6.79 -6.19 8.20
N GLU A 93 -7.02 -6.88 9.32
CA GLU A 93 -8.31 -6.97 9.96
C GLU A 93 -8.10 -6.94 11.48
N VAL A 94 -8.81 -6.05 12.17
CA VAL A 94 -8.80 -5.91 13.62
C VAL A 94 -10.23 -5.94 14.17
N LYS A 95 -10.40 -6.54 15.34
CA LYS A 95 -11.72 -6.71 15.97
C LYS A 95 -11.61 -6.50 17.46
N SER A 96 -12.62 -5.87 18.02
CA SER A 96 -12.80 -5.84 19.49
C SER A 96 -12.89 -7.26 20.04
N SER A 97 -12.34 -7.49 21.23
CA SER A 97 -12.20 -8.83 21.84
C SER A 97 -13.54 -9.59 22.05
N TRP A 98 -14.64 -8.86 22.09
CA TRP A 98 -15.98 -9.43 22.27
C TRP A 98 -16.72 -9.74 20.95
N VAL A 99 -16.18 -9.30 19.79
CA VAL A 99 -16.75 -9.59 18.48
C VAL A 99 -16.54 -11.06 18.13
N LYS A 100 -17.60 -11.84 18.20
CA LYS A 100 -17.63 -13.24 17.78
C LYS A 100 -18.28 -13.31 16.39
N VAL A 101 -17.52 -13.05 15.37
CA VAL A 101 -17.93 -13.34 13.99
C VAL A 101 -17.57 -14.81 13.71
N PRO A 102 -18.42 -15.58 13.02
CA PRO A 102 -18.01 -16.90 12.53
C PRO A 102 -16.65 -16.77 11.84
N LYS A 103 -15.72 -17.68 12.18
CA LYS A 103 -14.46 -17.76 11.46
C LYS A 103 -14.81 -18.06 10.00
N ASP A 104 -14.80 -17.01 9.21
CA ASP A 104 -14.78 -17.15 7.78
C ASP A 104 -13.31 -17.32 7.39
N ASP A 105 -12.94 -18.47 6.84
CA ASP A 105 -11.59 -18.69 6.30
C ASP A 105 -11.34 -17.86 5.02
N ARG A 106 -12.31 -17.02 4.65
CA ARG A 106 -12.24 -16.12 3.50
C ARG A 106 -11.41 -14.88 3.86
N ASN A 107 -10.11 -14.93 3.60
CA ASN A 107 -9.24 -13.74 3.60
C ASN A 107 -9.52 -12.81 2.41
N LYS A 108 -10.63 -13.01 1.70
CA LYS A 108 -10.89 -12.38 0.43
C LYS A 108 -12.38 -12.08 0.25
N LEU A 109 -12.66 -10.83 -0.07
CA LEU A 109 -13.99 -10.38 -0.51
C LEU A 109 -14.07 -10.47 -2.03
N THR A 110 -15.05 -11.16 -2.56
CA THR A 110 -15.22 -11.36 -4.00
C THR A 110 -16.42 -10.60 -4.53
N TYR A 111 -16.40 -10.28 -5.81
CA TYR A 111 -17.53 -9.63 -6.49
C TYR A 111 -18.84 -10.42 -6.34
N ASP A 112 -18.78 -11.75 -6.30
CA ASP A 112 -19.97 -12.59 -6.11
C ASP A 112 -20.61 -12.43 -4.72
N THR A 113 -19.87 -11.93 -3.74
CA THR A 113 -20.35 -11.81 -2.35
C THR A 113 -20.71 -10.38 -1.95
N ILE A 114 -20.04 -9.37 -2.50
CA ILE A 114 -20.25 -7.94 -2.20
C ILE A 114 -20.17 -7.06 -3.45
N PRO A 115 -20.94 -7.35 -4.50
CA PRO A 115 -20.83 -6.64 -5.78
C PRO A 115 -21.07 -5.14 -5.64
N TRP A 116 -22.08 -4.74 -4.89
CA TRP A 116 -22.44 -3.32 -4.72
C TRP A 116 -21.36 -2.54 -3.97
N ILE A 117 -20.79 -3.11 -2.91
CA ILE A 117 -19.69 -2.48 -2.17
C ILE A 117 -18.48 -2.30 -3.09
N ILE A 118 -18.10 -3.35 -3.83
CA ILE A 118 -16.95 -3.29 -4.75
C ILE A 118 -17.16 -2.21 -5.80
N ASP A 119 -18.31 -2.15 -6.46
CA ASP A 119 -18.59 -1.17 -7.50
C ASP A 119 -18.62 0.25 -6.93
N THR A 120 -19.34 0.47 -5.82
CA THR A 120 -19.44 1.78 -5.16
C THR A 120 -18.06 2.33 -4.80
N VAL A 121 -17.22 1.49 -4.19
CA VAL A 121 -15.87 1.90 -3.79
C VAL A 121 -14.95 2.11 -4.98
N LYS A 122 -15.01 1.27 -6.02
CA LYS A 122 -14.21 1.43 -7.25
C LYS A 122 -14.55 2.71 -8.00
N ASP A 123 -15.80 3.15 -7.95
CA ASP A 123 -16.24 4.43 -8.49
C ASP A 123 -15.79 5.63 -7.63
N GLY A 124 -15.11 5.37 -6.52
CA GLY A 124 -14.57 6.39 -5.63
C GLY A 124 -15.58 6.97 -4.66
N HIS A 125 -16.70 6.28 -4.44
CA HIS A 125 -17.73 6.71 -3.52
C HIS A 125 -17.57 6.11 -2.13
N ASP A 126 -17.85 6.92 -1.12
CA ASP A 126 -17.91 6.47 0.27
C ASP A 126 -19.16 5.64 0.51
N ILE A 127 -19.07 4.72 1.46
CA ILE A 127 -20.23 4.02 2.01
C ILE A 127 -20.38 4.43 3.48
N VAL A 128 -21.44 5.16 3.77
CA VAL A 128 -21.76 5.67 5.11
C VAL A 128 -23.15 5.18 5.49
N LEU A 129 -23.22 4.10 6.23
CA LEU A 129 -24.49 3.47 6.65
C LEU A 129 -24.63 3.47 8.15
N GLY A 130 -25.60 4.22 8.64
CA GLY A 130 -25.97 4.20 10.06
C GLY A 130 -26.77 2.95 10.46
N ASP A 131 -27.42 2.33 9.49
CA ASP A 131 -28.13 1.05 9.61
C ASP A 131 -28.03 0.27 8.30
N ILE A 132 -27.65 -1.01 8.38
CA ILE A 132 -27.57 -1.92 7.22
C ILE A 132 -28.93 -2.10 6.55
N ALA A 133 -30.03 -1.91 7.27
CA ALA A 133 -31.37 -1.93 6.68
C ALA A 133 -31.56 -0.85 5.60
N GLY A 134 -30.79 0.24 5.66
CA GLY A 134 -30.77 1.33 4.68
C GLY A 134 -30.03 1.05 3.37
N LEU A 135 -29.46 -0.15 3.20
CA LEU A 135 -28.84 -0.55 1.93
C LEU A 135 -29.85 -0.48 0.77
N PRO A 136 -29.41 0.01 -0.42
CA PRO A 136 -30.27 0.06 -1.60
C PRO A 136 -30.65 -1.35 -2.09
N ALA A 137 -31.64 -1.43 -2.94
CA ALA A 137 -32.14 -2.72 -3.44
C ALA A 137 -31.07 -3.47 -4.27
N GLU A 138 -30.19 -2.74 -4.93
CA GLU A 138 -29.08 -3.26 -5.74
C GLU A 138 -28.05 -4.01 -4.87
N ALA A 139 -27.97 -3.72 -3.58
CA ALA A 139 -27.07 -4.34 -2.61
C ALA A 139 -27.67 -5.60 -1.93
N ASN A 140 -28.67 -6.24 -2.54
CA ASN A 140 -29.33 -7.42 -1.92
C ASN A 140 -28.35 -8.58 -1.69
N VAL A 141 -27.35 -8.78 -2.54
CA VAL A 141 -26.33 -9.82 -2.38
C VAL A 141 -25.44 -9.49 -1.19
N ASP A 142 -24.94 -8.27 -1.13
CA ASP A 142 -24.10 -7.77 -0.03
C ASP A 142 -24.82 -7.89 1.30
N LYS A 143 -26.11 -7.57 1.33
CA LYS A 143 -26.96 -7.60 2.54
C LYS A 143 -26.99 -8.99 3.19
N ILE A 144 -26.92 -10.06 2.41
CA ILE A 144 -26.89 -11.44 2.92
C ILE A 144 -25.61 -11.64 3.75
N LEU A 145 -24.44 -11.32 3.20
CA LEU A 145 -23.15 -11.46 3.88
C LEU A 145 -23.09 -10.58 5.14
N LEU A 146 -23.51 -9.32 5.03
CA LEU A 146 -23.51 -8.37 6.14
C LEU A 146 -24.42 -8.80 7.28
N ALA A 147 -25.57 -9.41 6.96
CA ALA A 147 -26.50 -9.99 7.93
C ALA A 147 -25.90 -11.21 8.62
N GLU A 148 -25.23 -12.11 7.90
CA GLU A 148 -24.53 -13.27 8.47
C GLU A 148 -23.45 -12.82 9.47
N GLN A 149 -22.74 -11.73 9.14
CA GLN A 149 -21.73 -11.11 10.00
C GLN A 149 -22.33 -10.26 11.13
N ARG A 150 -23.67 -10.13 11.18
CA ARG A 150 -24.41 -9.34 12.18
C ARG A 150 -24.04 -7.87 12.20
N LEU A 151 -23.56 -7.33 11.07
CA LEU A 151 -23.25 -5.91 10.97
C LEU A 151 -24.51 -5.05 11.17
N LYS A 152 -24.34 -3.92 11.81
CA LYS A 152 -25.41 -2.96 12.09
C LYS A 152 -25.20 -1.65 11.37
N SER A 153 -23.98 -1.14 11.36
CA SER A 153 -23.59 0.07 10.64
C SER A 153 -22.18 -0.06 10.08
N MET A 154 -21.86 0.68 9.01
CA MET A 154 -20.54 0.67 8.39
C MET A 154 -20.14 2.04 7.87
N LEU A 155 -18.83 2.28 7.87
CA LEU A 155 -18.16 3.39 7.24
C LEU A 155 -17.02 2.84 6.39
N ILE A 156 -17.08 2.99 5.09
CA ILE A 156 -16.02 2.58 4.16
C ILE A 156 -15.61 3.77 3.33
N ILE A 157 -14.30 4.03 3.29
CA ILE A 157 -13.69 5.09 2.47
C ILE A 157 -12.72 4.45 1.47
N PRO A 158 -12.79 4.83 0.18
CA PRO A 158 -11.84 4.38 -0.83
C PRO A 158 -10.40 4.78 -0.51
N LEU A 159 -9.46 3.87 -0.73
CA LEU A 159 -8.03 4.15 -0.73
C LEU A 159 -7.62 4.55 -2.14
N THR A 160 -7.43 5.85 -2.35
CA THR A 160 -7.14 6.42 -3.68
C THR A 160 -5.71 6.98 -3.73
N PHE A 161 -4.95 6.58 -4.75
CA PHE A 161 -3.63 7.10 -5.05
C PHE A 161 -3.52 7.42 -6.54
N HIS A 162 -3.04 8.62 -6.90
CA HIS A 162 -2.97 9.12 -8.29
C HIS A 162 -4.27 8.90 -9.08
N ASN A 163 -5.41 9.27 -8.49
CA ASN A 163 -6.76 9.12 -9.07
C ASN A 163 -7.17 7.66 -9.39
N LYS A 164 -6.48 6.69 -8.80
CA LYS A 164 -6.82 5.27 -8.92
C LYS A 164 -7.22 4.73 -7.56
N VAL A 165 -8.38 4.13 -7.47
CA VAL A 165 -8.81 3.42 -6.28
C VAL A 165 -8.06 2.08 -6.24
N GLN A 166 -7.32 1.86 -5.16
CA GLN A 166 -6.51 0.66 -4.93
C GLN A 166 -7.20 -0.34 -4.01
N GLY A 167 -8.15 0.12 -3.23
CA GLY A 167 -8.84 -0.66 -2.22
C GLY A 167 -9.69 0.23 -1.33
N PHE A 168 -9.89 -0.17 -0.09
CA PHE A 168 -10.68 0.58 0.87
C PHE A 168 -10.26 0.29 2.31
N ILE A 169 -10.59 1.23 3.19
CA ILE A 169 -10.49 1.10 4.63
C ILE A 169 -11.90 1.26 5.22
N GLY A 170 -12.25 0.42 6.18
CA GLY A 170 -13.58 0.45 6.76
C GLY A 170 -13.59 0.20 8.26
N PHE A 171 -14.65 0.71 8.89
CA PHE A 171 -14.99 0.46 10.29
C PHE A 171 -16.46 0.15 10.41
N ASP A 172 -16.75 -0.92 11.13
CA ASP A 172 -18.11 -1.45 11.29
C ASP A 172 -18.50 -1.51 12.77
N SER A 173 -19.80 -1.40 13.01
CA SER A 173 -20.40 -1.70 14.30
C SER A 173 -21.30 -2.95 14.21
N VAL A 174 -21.13 -3.85 15.18
CA VAL A 174 -21.83 -5.13 15.26
C VAL A 174 -22.85 -5.14 16.41
N GLN A 175 -22.57 -4.44 17.51
CA GLN A 175 -23.48 -4.42 18.67
C GLN A 175 -24.75 -3.62 18.42
N LYS A 176 -24.61 -2.42 17.87
CA LYS A 176 -25.73 -1.49 17.67
C LYS A 176 -25.54 -0.66 16.41
N SER A 177 -26.64 -0.27 15.79
CA SER A 177 -26.64 0.75 14.76
C SER A 177 -26.13 2.08 15.34
N ARG A 178 -25.29 2.79 14.57
CA ARG A 178 -24.77 4.10 14.96
C ARG A 178 -24.72 5.02 13.73
N PHE A 179 -24.96 6.29 13.94
CA PHE A 179 -24.75 7.30 12.91
C PHE A 179 -23.29 7.74 12.93
N TRP A 180 -22.69 7.76 11.77
CA TRP A 180 -21.37 8.33 11.54
C TRP A 180 -21.52 9.84 11.36
N THR A 181 -20.85 10.62 12.18
CA THR A 181 -20.90 12.07 12.07
C THR A 181 -20.09 12.58 10.88
N ALA A 182 -20.41 13.76 10.36
CA ALA A 182 -19.63 14.37 9.28
C ALA A 182 -18.15 14.54 9.66
N SER A 183 -17.85 14.84 10.93
CA SER A 183 -16.46 14.93 11.41
C SER A 183 -15.75 13.58 11.36
N GLU A 184 -16.40 12.47 11.74
CA GLU A 184 -15.79 11.14 11.66
C GLU A 184 -15.52 10.73 10.21
N VAL A 185 -16.38 11.10 9.28
CA VAL A 185 -16.17 10.85 7.84
C VAL A 185 -15.00 11.69 7.32
N GLU A 186 -14.89 12.97 7.70
CA GLU A 186 -13.74 13.82 7.36
C GLU A 186 -12.43 13.27 7.93
N ASP A 187 -12.43 12.85 9.19
CA ASP A 187 -11.28 12.23 9.85
C ASP A 187 -10.86 10.96 9.11
N MET A 188 -11.83 10.17 8.70
CA MET A 188 -11.59 8.93 7.97
C MET A 188 -11.01 9.18 6.58
N HIS A 189 -11.40 10.25 5.89
CA HIS A 189 -10.78 10.65 4.61
C HIS A 189 -9.29 11.01 4.78
N ILE A 190 -8.93 11.72 5.87
CA ILE A 190 -7.53 12.03 6.16
C ILE A 190 -6.74 10.74 6.38
N ILE A 191 -7.29 9.83 7.18
CA ILE A 191 -6.70 8.52 7.48
C ILE A 191 -6.56 7.69 6.20
N ALA A 192 -7.59 7.62 5.37
CA ALA A 192 -7.57 6.89 4.10
C ALA A 192 -6.48 7.43 3.16
N GLY A 193 -6.29 8.75 3.11
CA GLY A 193 -5.20 9.39 2.37
C GLY A 193 -3.81 8.94 2.87
N ILE A 194 -3.61 8.92 4.18
CA ILE A 194 -2.35 8.45 4.79
C ILE A 194 -2.11 6.96 4.45
N PHE A 195 -3.11 6.11 4.63
CA PHE A 195 -3.01 4.68 4.32
C PHE A 195 -2.73 4.44 2.84
N SER A 196 -3.37 5.19 1.93
CA SER A 196 -3.13 5.11 0.49
C SER A 196 -1.67 5.34 0.14
N ILE A 197 -1.05 6.39 0.68
CA ILE A 197 0.37 6.73 0.46
C ILE A 197 1.29 5.62 1.01
N ILE A 198 1.02 5.14 2.22
CA ILE A 198 1.85 4.13 2.88
C ILE A 198 1.77 2.79 2.14
N ILE A 199 0.58 2.37 1.75
CA ILE A 199 0.36 1.10 1.03
C ILE A 199 1.07 1.15 -0.33
N GLU A 200 0.92 2.24 -1.08
CA GLU A 200 1.61 2.41 -2.37
C GLU A 200 3.14 2.38 -2.21
N ARG A 201 3.67 3.06 -1.20
CA ARG A 201 5.10 3.04 -0.90
C ARG A 201 5.61 1.61 -0.61
N TRP A 202 4.85 0.82 0.15
CA TRP A 202 5.24 -0.56 0.44
C TRP A 202 5.14 -1.46 -0.77
N GLN A 203 4.09 -1.32 -1.57
CA GLN A 203 3.94 -2.08 -2.81
C GLN A 203 5.08 -1.76 -3.78
N THR A 204 5.44 -0.48 -3.92
CA THR A 204 6.56 -0.06 -4.77
C THR A 204 7.89 -0.62 -4.26
N SER A 205 8.15 -0.54 -2.95
CA SER A 205 9.36 -1.09 -2.34
C SER A 205 9.45 -2.61 -2.50
N TYR A 206 8.35 -3.31 -2.29
CA TYR A 206 8.27 -4.76 -2.49
C TYR A 206 8.54 -5.16 -3.95
N ASN A 207 7.89 -4.48 -4.91
CA ASN A 207 8.09 -4.73 -6.34
C ASN A 207 9.53 -4.46 -6.78
N LEU A 208 10.17 -3.42 -6.24
CA LEU A 208 11.57 -3.10 -6.52
C LEU A 208 12.50 -4.21 -5.98
N GLU A 209 12.27 -4.66 -4.77
CA GLU A 209 13.05 -5.76 -4.16
C GLU A 209 12.89 -7.08 -4.93
N GLU A 210 11.67 -7.43 -5.32
CA GLU A 210 11.39 -8.60 -6.15
C GLU A 210 12.10 -8.50 -7.52
N SER A 211 12.06 -7.33 -8.15
CA SER A 211 12.74 -7.07 -9.41
C SER A 211 14.25 -7.21 -9.28
N ARG A 212 14.84 -6.65 -8.21
CA ARG A 212 16.27 -6.81 -7.90
C ARG A 212 16.67 -8.28 -7.71
N LYS A 213 15.89 -9.04 -6.95
CA LYS A 213 16.11 -10.48 -6.74
C LYS A 213 16.03 -11.25 -8.06
N ARG A 214 15.07 -10.92 -8.91
CA ARG A 214 14.91 -11.54 -10.23
C ARG A 214 16.11 -11.24 -11.14
N ILE A 215 16.54 -9.97 -11.22
CA ILE A 215 17.71 -9.56 -12.01
C ILE A 215 18.96 -10.28 -11.50
N SER A 216 19.20 -10.31 -10.18
CA SER A 216 20.34 -11.00 -9.59
C SER A 216 20.35 -12.49 -9.93
N LYS A 217 19.20 -13.17 -9.84
CA LYS A 217 19.05 -14.58 -10.22
C LYS A 217 19.35 -14.83 -11.71
N LEU A 218 18.85 -13.97 -12.58
CA LEU A 218 19.11 -14.05 -14.03
C LEU A 218 20.58 -13.81 -14.35
N SER A 219 21.20 -12.81 -13.73
CA SER A 219 22.62 -12.51 -13.86
C SER A 219 23.49 -13.69 -13.43
N THR A 220 23.20 -14.27 -12.24
CA THR A 220 23.94 -15.46 -11.77
C THR A 220 23.83 -16.63 -12.76
N LYS A 221 22.62 -16.94 -13.24
CA LYS A 221 22.41 -17.99 -14.25
C LYS A 221 23.15 -17.69 -15.56
N PHE A 222 23.08 -16.44 -16.02
CA PHE A 222 23.79 -16.02 -17.22
C PHE A 222 25.30 -16.27 -17.10
N TYR A 223 25.93 -15.82 -16.00
CA TYR A 223 27.36 -16.05 -15.80
C TYR A 223 27.73 -17.53 -15.63
N GLN A 224 26.87 -18.33 -14.98
CA GLN A 224 27.08 -19.79 -14.91
C GLN A 224 27.09 -20.40 -16.32
N TYR A 225 26.12 -20.08 -17.18
CA TYR A 225 26.08 -20.61 -18.53
C TYR A 225 27.23 -20.04 -19.38
N PHE A 226 27.47 -18.75 -19.31
CA PHE A 226 28.51 -18.04 -20.06
C PHE A 226 29.91 -18.65 -19.81
N ASN A 227 30.25 -18.88 -18.54
CA ASN A 227 31.54 -19.45 -18.17
C ASN A 227 31.66 -20.97 -18.41
N ASN A 228 30.53 -21.70 -18.43
CA ASN A 228 30.53 -23.14 -18.71
C ASN A 228 30.49 -23.47 -20.22
N LEU A 229 30.38 -22.47 -21.12
CA LEU A 229 30.48 -22.75 -22.55
C LEU A 229 31.88 -23.29 -22.92
N PRO A 230 31.96 -24.35 -23.74
CA PRO A 230 33.24 -24.90 -24.15
C PRO A 230 33.96 -24.07 -25.25
N ILE A 231 33.36 -22.98 -25.70
CA ILE A 231 33.86 -22.07 -26.72
C ILE A 231 34.17 -20.71 -26.10
N GLY A 232 35.19 -20.02 -26.62
CA GLY A 232 35.50 -18.62 -26.25
C GLY A 232 34.40 -17.67 -26.73
N VAL A 233 33.83 -16.88 -25.78
CA VAL A 233 32.79 -15.90 -26.05
C VAL A 233 33.21 -14.55 -25.51
N GLU A 234 33.08 -13.52 -26.33
CA GLU A 234 33.32 -12.12 -25.97
C GLU A 234 32.02 -11.32 -26.04
N LEU A 235 31.81 -10.43 -25.11
CA LEU A 235 30.66 -9.50 -25.05
C LEU A 235 31.16 -8.08 -25.31
N TYR A 236 30.48 -7.37 -26.21
CA TYR A 236 30.78 -6.01 -26.56
C TYR A 236 29.57 -5.08 -26.36
N ASP A 237 29.80 -3.81 -26.05
CA ASP A 237 28.77 -2.79 -26.08
C ASP A 237 28.43 -2.36 -27.54
N ALA A 238 27.42 -1.47 -27.67
CA ALA A 238 26.98 -0.96 -28.96
C ALA A 238 28.09 -0.12 -29.67
N GLU A 239 29.03 0.40 -28.91
CA GLU A 239 30.17 1.18 -29.38
C GLU A 239 31.39 0.32 -29.75
N GLY A 240 31.31 -1.02 -29.57
CA GLY A 240 32.33 -1.99 -29.84
C GLY A 240 33.42 -2.10 -28.78
N ASN A 241 33.16 -1.65 -27.56
CA ASN A 241 34.07 -1.87 -26.45
C ASN A 241 33.80 -3.24 -25.81
N LEU A 242 34.88 -3.94 -25.49
CA LEU A 242 34.79 -5.23 -24.80
C LEU A 242 34.23 -5.05 -23.38
N ILE A 243 33.10 -5.66 -23.09
CA ILE A 243 32.44 -5.69 -21.77
C ILE A 243 32.98 -6.82 -20.93
N ASP A 244 32.94 -8.06 -21.48
CA ASP A 244 33.29 -9.28 -20.75
C ASP A 244 33.75 -10.41 -21.66
N ILE A 245 34.42 -11.43 -21.09
CA ILE A 245 34.85 -12.65 -21.78
C ILE A 245 34.62 -13.85 -20.86
N ASN A 246 34.29 -15.00 -21.41
CA ASN A 246 34.10 -16.21 -20.61
C ASN A 246 35.42 -16.94 -20.29
N ASP A 247 35.34 -17.93 -19.38
CA ASP A 247 36.50 -18.73 -18.94
C ASP A 247 37.20 -19.45 -20.10
N ALA A 248 36.42 -19.94 -21.07
CA ALA A 248 37.00 -20.65 -22.24
C ALA A 248 37.82 -19.70 -23.10
N ASP A 249 37.34 -18.46 -23.34
CA ASP A 249 38.06 -17.43 -24.09
C ASP A 249 39.37 -17.07 -23.38
N THR A 250 39.32 -16.88 -22.07
CA THR A 250 40.49 -16.57 -21.26
C THR A 250 41.54 -17.69 -21.34
N LYS A 251 41.15 -18.97 -21.37
CA LYS A 251 42.03 -20.13 -21.51
C LYS A 251 42.69 -20.18 -22.92
N ILE A 252 41.93 -19.90 -23.98
CA ILE A 252 42.39 -19.99 -25.37
C ILE A 252 43.32 -18.81 -25.70
N PHE A 253 42.93 -17.60 -25.35
CA PHE A 253 43.55 -16.38 -25.82
C PHE A 253 44.24 -15.54 -24.73
N GLY A 254 44.09 -15.90 -23.47
CA GLY A 254 44.63 -15.19 -22.30
C GLY A 254 43.78 -13.99 -21.83
N SER A 255 44.18 -13.40 -20.71
CA SER A 255 43.44 -12.34 -20.02
C SER A 255 43.20 -11.09 -20.91
N PRO A 256 42.05 -10.38 -20.76
CA PRO A 256 41.71 -9.17 -21.52
C PRO A 256 42.81 -8.07 -21.47
N MET A 257 43.50 -7.97 -20.34
CA MET A 257 44.62 -7.02 -20.18
C MET A 257 45.79 -7.34 -21.14
N LYS A 258 46.07 -8.61 -21.34
CA LYS A 258 47.15 -9.02 -22.29
C LYS A 258 46.75 -8.76 -23.77
N ARG A 259 45.44 -8.90 -24.10
CA ARG A 259 44.89 -8.61 -25.42
C ARG A 259 44.93 -7.10 -25.78
N LYS A 260 44.46 -6.22 -24.87
CA LYS A 260 44.55 -4.77 -25.09
C LYS A 260 45.99 -4.34 -25.44
N ASN A 261 46.98 -4.94 -24.84
CA ASN A 261 48.39 -4.65 -25.12
C ASN A 261 48.85 -5.24 -26.44
N ARG A 262 48.27 -6.39 -26.89
CA ARG A 262 48.61 -7.04 -28.15
C ARG A 262 48.01 -6.28 -29.36
N LEU A 263 46.77 -5.84 -29.25
CA LEU A 263 46.09 -5.02 -30.28
C LEU A 263 46.70 -3.64 -30.42
N LYS A 264 47.13 -2.98 -29.34
CA LYS A 264 47.89 -1.72 -29.39
C LYS A 264 49.27 -1.90 -30.02
N ARG A 265 49.94 -3.04 -29.81
CA ARG A 265 51.22 -3.36 -30.46
C ARG A 265 51.09 -3.61 -31.99
N ASN A 266 50.01 -4.27 -32.41
CA ASN A 266 49.79 -4.54 -33.84
C ASN A 266 49.35 -3.28 -34.61
N ARG A 267 48.59 -2.37 -34.02
CA ARG A 267 48.25 -1.05 -34.64
C ARG A 267 49.46 -0.11 -34.79
N ARG A 268 50.52 -0.31 -33.98
CA ARG A 268 51.77 0.48 -34.13
C ARG A 268 52.76 -0.12 -35.11
N LYS A 269 52.49 -1.31 -35.67
CA LYS A 269 53.34 -1.93 -36.70
C LYS A 269 52.79 -1.79 -38.14
N THR A 270 51.57 -1.21 -38.28
CA THR A 270 50.89 -0.99 -39.57
C THR A 270 50.78 0.50 -39.93
N THR A 271 51.52 1.36 -39.24
CA THR A 271 51.81 2.74 -39.60
C THR A 271 53.33 2.90 -39.77
#